data_c14e5ff868760e8c4b302e32cc45c355
#
_entry.id   c14e5ff868760e8c4b302e32cc45c355
#
_cell.length_a   1.000
_cell.length_b   1.000
_cell.length_c   1.000
_cell.angle_alpha   90.00
_cell.angle_beta   90.00
_cell.angle_gamma   90.00
#
_symmetry.space_group_name_H-M   'P 1'
#
loop_
_entity.id
_entity.type
_entity.pdbx_description
1 polymer ?
#
loop_
_entity_poly.entity_id
_entity_poly.type
_entity_poly.pdbx_seq_one_letter_code
_entity_poly.pdbx_strand_id
1 'polypeptide(L)'
;MLLITNCWKPQNGWLNEHDFEAIQNVDNDTTGLWFFNSSKEAGASQPHRHFQLLPRHYNESICPRYQWFCSLLNNTHDTNSEISHCISIRPRNRKEDLNSNDLFNSYKSMAKEMNIGEIDLINKPLKPYNLLITSKWIALITRKTDRSNGFSINALGFAGYFLGTKRSDVDILIKFGPERILKDVI
;
A
#
# COMPACT_ATOMS: atom_id res chain seq x y z
N MET A 1 9.25 4.19 -11.18
CA MET A 1 10.37 3.24 -11.14
C MET A 1 9.85 1.89 -10.70
N LEU A 2 10.49 0.80 -11.15
CA LEU A 2 10.11 -0.57 -10.80
C LEU A 2 11.31 -1.26 -10.12
N LEU A 3 11.07 -1.85 -8.96
CA LEU A 3 12.02 -2.67 -8.22
C LEU A 3 11.53 -4.12 -8.28
N ILE A 4 12.29 -5.00 -8.94
CA ILE A 4 11.89 -6.38 -9.22
C ILE A 4 12.95 -7.36 -8.70
N THR A 5 12.56 -8.56 -8.29
CA THR A 5 13.51 -9.57 -7.82
C THR A 5 14.27 -10.19 -9.01
N ASN A 6 15.58 -10.41 -8.85
CA ASN A 6 16.42 -11.01 -9.90
C ASN A 6 16.01 -12.45 -10.23
N CYS A 7 15.65 -13.23 -9.21
CA CYS A 7 15.08 -14.56 -9.37
C CYS A 7 13.57 -14.47 -9.27
N TRP A 8 12.88 -15.34 -10.00
CA TRP A 8 11.43 -15.37 -9.96
C TRP A 8 10.93 -15.67 -8.54
N LYS A 9 10.09 -14.78 -8.00
CA LYS A 9 9.33 -14.95 -6.78
C LYS A 9 7.87 -14.60 -7.06
N PRO A 10 6.91 -15.30 -6.45
CA PRO A 10 5.49 -14.98 -6.66
C PRO A 10 5.12 -13.64 -6.02
N GLN A 11 4.32 -12.84 -6.73
CA GLN A 11 3.81 -11.57 -6.23
C GLN A 11 2.91 -11.75 -4.99
N ASN A 12 2.17 -12.87 -4.90
CA ASN A 12 1.28 -13.20 -3.80
C ASN A 12 1.94 -13.95 -2.64
N GLY A 13 3.26 -14.06 -2.64
CA GLY A 13 4.03 -14.61 -1.52
C GLY A 13 4.30 -13.58 -0.43
N TRP A 14 4.73 -14.06 0.74
CA TRP A 14 5.18 -13.19 1.81
C TRP A 14 6.39 -12.36 1.37
N LEU A 15 6.36 -11.07 1.71
CA LEU A 15 7.55 -10.22 1.64
C LEU A 15 8.53 -10.63 2.74
N ASN A 16 9.81 -10.50 2.46
CA ASN A 16 10.88 -10.81 3.40
C ASN A 16 11.79 -9.60 3.65
N GLU A 17 12.75 -9.74 4.53
CA GLU A 17 13.67 -8.68 4.91
C GLU A 17 14.42 -8.07 3.71
N HIS A 18 14.87 -8.90 2.75
CA HIS A 18 15.58 -8.42 1.57
C HIS A 18 14.71 -7.54 0.65
N ASP A 19 13.39 -7.76 0.64
CA ASP A 19 12.47 -6.90 -0.10
C ASP A 19 12.47 -5.46 0.48
N PHE A 20 12.54 -5.32 1.81
CA PHE A 20 12.60 -4.02 2.49
C PHE A 20 14.01 -3.40 2.47
N GLU A 21 15.06 -4.22 2.55
CA GLU A 21 16.43 -3.78 2.35
C GLU A 21 16.63 -3.13 0.97
N ALA A 22 16.08 -3.74 -0.07
CA ALA A 22 16.14 -3.18 -1.41
C ALA A 22 15.40 -1.82 -1.52
N ILE A 23 14.26 -1.64 -0.84
CA ILE A 23 13.57 -0.34 -0.73
C ILE A 23 14.46 0.69 -0.04
N GLN A 24 15.09 0.33 1.07
CA GLN A 24 15.99 1.23 1.82
C GLN A 24 17.18 1.68 0.97
N ASN A 25 17.81 0.76 0.25
CA ASN A 25 18.94 1.10 -0.62
C ASN A 25 18.56 2.13 -1.69
N VAL A 26 17.38 1.99 -2.29
CA VAL A 26 16.88 2.97 -3.26
C VAL A 26 16.48 4.29 -2.60
N ASP A 27 15.92 4.24 -1.38
CA ASP A 27 15.52 5.43 -0.61
C ASP A 27 16.72 6.33 -0.22
N ASN A 28 17.95 5.82 -0.25
CA ASN A 28 19.15 6.64 -0.02
C ASN A 28 19.36 7.67 -1.15
N ASP A 29 18.95 7.34 -2.37
CA ASP A 29 19.17 8.14 -3.56
C ASP A 29 17.93 8.89 -4.05
N THR A 30 16.74 8.50 -3.58
CA THR A 30 15.48 9.06 -4.07
C THR A 30 14.43 9.16 -2.98
N THR A 31 13.34 9.85 -3.28
CA THR A 31 12.17 9.96 -2.41
C THR A 31 10.88 9.79 -3.20
N GLY A 32 9.83 9.36 -2.54
CA GLY A 32 8.54 9.16 -3.19
C GLY A 32 7.56 8.32 -2.41
N LEU A 33 6.60 7.80 -3.12
CA LEU A 33 5.60 6.87 -2.64
C LEU A 33 5.90 5.48 -3.20
N TRP A 34 6.35 4.58 -2.35
CA TRP A 34 6.44 3.16 -2.67
C TRP A 34 5.06 2.52 -2.55
N PHE A 35 4.77 1.61 -3.46
CA PHE A 35 3.56 0.81 -3.38
C PHE A 35 3.76 -0.62 -3.85
N PHE A 36 3.00 -1.51 -3.24
CA PHE A 36 2.97 -2.94 -3.54
C PHE A 36 1.53 -3.44 -3.62
N ASN A 37 1.27 -4.27 -4.61
CA ASN A 37 -0.01 -4.93 -4.82
C ASN A 37 0.22 -6.43 -4.74
N SER A 38 -0.25 -7.09 -3.68
CA SER A 38 0.14 -8.47 -3.37
C SER A 38 -0.40 -9.51 -4.34
N SER A 39 -1.47 -9.23 -5.05
CA SER A 39 -2.08 -10.17 -6.01
C SER A 39 -2.93 -9.43 -7.04
N LYS A 40 -3.52 -10.17 -7.97
CA LYS A 40 -4.45 -9.63 -8.97
C LYS A 40 -5.64 -8.92 -8.30
N GLU A 41 -6.20 -9.50 -7.24
CA GLU A 41 -7.33 -8.93 -6.48
C GLU A 41 -6.92 -7.64 -5.75
N ALA A 42 -5.63 -7.46 -5.48
CA ALA A 42 -5.06 -6.22 -4.96
C ALA A 42 -4.62 -5.24 -6.06
N GLY A 43 -4.84 -5.55 -7.34
CA GLY A 43 -4.48 -4.73 -8.49
C GLY A 43 -3.08 -4.96 -9.04
N ALA A 44 -2.44 -6.10 -8.75
CA ALA A 44 -1.19 -6.48 -9.39
C ALA A 44 -1.42 -6.87 -10.85
N SER A 45 -0.63 -6.33 -11.77
CA SER A 45 -0.70 -6.66 -13.21
C SER A 45 0.23 -7.81 -13.62
N GLN A 46 1.23 -8.13 -12.79
CA GLN A 46 2.25 -9.12 -13.08
C GLN A 46 2.41 -10.10 -11.92
N PRO A 47 2.65 -11.41 -12.18
CA PRO A 47 2.82 -12.43 -11.15
C PRO A 47 4.24 -12.47 -10.55
N HIS A 48 5.22 -11.83 -11.18
CA HIS A 48 6.58 -11.73 -10.68
C HIS A 48 6.68 -10.61 -9.63
N ARG A 49 7.35 -10.88 -8.51
CA ARG A 49 7.48 -9.95 -7.37
C ARG A 49 8.15 -8.65 -7.76
N HIS A 50 7.41 -7.58 -7.50
CA HIS A 50 7.88 -6.22 -7.76
C HIS A 50 7.23 -5.21 -6.81
N PHE A 51 8.01 -4.18 -6.47
CA PHE A 51 7.53 -2.92 -5.92
C PHE A 51 7.55 -1.84 -6.98
N GLN A 52 6.76 -0.82 -6.76
CA GLN A 52 6.74 0.36 -7.61
C GLN A 52 7.01 1.60 -6.78
N LEU A 53 7.79 2.53 -7.32
CA LEU A 53 8.03 3.83 -6.74
C LEU A 53 7.50 4.91 -7.67
N LEU A 54 6.63 5.75 -7.14
CA LEU A 54 6.25 7.03 -7.73
C LEU A 54 7.18 8.10 -7.16
N PRO A 55 8.23 8.52 -7.89
CA PRO A 55 9.20 9.49 -7.41
C PRO A 55 8.55 10.84 -7.16
N ARG A 56 9.05 11.60 -6.17
CA ARG A 56 8.62 12.96 -5.87
C ARG A 56 9.84 13.83 -5.59
N HIS A 57 9.77 15.08 -6.01
CA HIS A 57 10.74 16.07 -5.59
C HIS A 57 10.47 16.54 -4.16
N TYR A 58 11.47 17.15 -3.52
CA TYR A 58 11.45 17.49 -2.09
C TYR A 58 10.23 18.28 -1.64
N ASN A 59 9.71 19.17 -2.49
CA ASN A 59 8.58 20.05 -2.17
C ASN A 59 7.23 19.57 -2.75
N GLU A 60 7.17 18.38 -3.34
CA GLU A 60 5.94 17.86 -3.91
C GLU A 60 5.14 17.05 -2.90
N SER A 61 3.81 17.12 -3.00
CA SER A 61 2.93 16.24 -2.24
C SER A 61 3.18 14.78 -2.63
N ILE A 62 3.33 13.92 -1.63
CA ILE A 62 3.57 12.48 -1.83
C ILE A 62 2.35 11.81 -2.44
N CYS A 63 1.16 12.15 -1.96
CA CYS A 63 -0.10 11.66 -2.51
C CYS A 63 -1.26 12.59 -2.12
N PRO A 64 -2.34 12.64 -2.90
CA PRO A 64 -3.51 13.48 -2.60
C PRO A 64 -4.11 13.23 -1.22
N ARG A 65 -4.09 11.99 -0.72
CA ARG A 65 -4.63 11.59 0.58
C ARG A 65 -3.59 11.54 1.70
N TYR A 66 -2.44 12.17 1.53
CA TYR A 66 -1.36 12.15 2.52
C TYR A 66 -1.81 12.61 3.92
N GLN A 67 -2.56 13.71 4.01
CA GLN A 67 -3.06 14.24 5.27
C GLN A 67 -4.03 13.26 5.96
N TRP A 68 -4.85 12.55 5.18
CA TRP A 68 -5.73 11.52 5.70
C TRP A 68 -4.95 10.36 6.35
N PHE A 69 -3.86 9.89 5.72
CA PHE A 69 -2.98 8.88 6.34
C PHE A 69 -2.29 9.42 7.60
N CYS A 70 -1.87 10.69 7.62
CA CYS A 70 -1.31 11.32 8.81
C CYS A 70 -2.34 11.40 9.95
N SER A 71 -3.60 11.67 9.66
CA SER A 71 -4.64 11.70 10.69
C SER A 71 -4.96 10.31 11.26
N LEU A 72 -4.91 9.25 10.43
CA LEU A 72 -4.99 7.87 10.91
C LEU A 72 -3.83 7.53 11.85
N LEU A 73 -2.60 7.89 11.46
CA LEU A 73 -1.40 7.64 12.25
C LEU A 73 -1.48 8.31 13.65
N ASN A 74 -2.03 9.51 13.70
CA ASN A 74 -2.13 10.30 14.94
C ASN A 74 -3.43 10.03 15.74
N ASN A 75 -4.27 9.10 15.29
CA ASN A 75 -5.60 8.82 15.86
C ASN A 75 -6.50 10.08 15.94
N THR A 76 -6.32 11.04 15.04
CA THR A 76 -7.12 12.28 14.94
C THR A 76 -8.21 12.18 13.88
N HIS A 77 -8.26 11.07 13.16
CA HIS A 77 -9.28 10.79 12.15
C HIS A 77 -10.60 10.44 12.84
N ASP A 78 -11.72 10.91 12.26
CA ASP A 78 -13.03 10.38 12.63
C ASP A 78 -13.05 8.87 12.31
N THR A 79 -13.11 8.04 13.34
CA THR A 79 -13.11 6.57 13.26
C THR A 79 -14.33 6.01 12.52
N ASN A 80 -15.30 6.87 12.15
CA ASN A 80 -16.48 6.50 11.38
C ASN A 80 -16.20 6.29 9.87
N SER A 81 -14.97 6.49 9.39
CA SER A 81 -14.63 6.13 8.00
C SER A 81 -14.68 4.61 7.85
N GLU A 82 -15.61 4.12 7.02
CA GLU A 82 -15.84 2.70 6.75
C GLU A 82 -14.61 1.95 6.22
N ILE A 83 -13.59 2.67 5.72
CA ILE A 83 -12.35 2.07 5.21
C ILE A 83 -11.20 2.07 6.23
N SER A 84 -11.29 2.83 7.32
CA SER A 84 -10.21 2.98 8.30
C SER A 84 -9.87 1.65 8.99
N HIS A 85 -10.87 0.83 9.30
CA HIS A 85 -10.70 -0.48 9.95
C HIS A 85 -10.04 -1.56 9.06
N CYS A 86 -9.93 -1.30 7.75
CA CYS A 86 -9.22 -2.15 6.80
C CYS A 86 -7.77 -1.71 6.55
N ILE A 87 -7.29 -0.74 7.33
CA ILE A 87 -5.95 -0.15 7.20
C ILE A 87 -5.24 -0.18 8.55
N SER A 88 -4.06 -0.79 8.54
CA SER A 88 -3.09 -0.65 9.63
C SER A 88 -1.96 0.26 9.18
N ILE A 89 -1.56 1.21 10.03
CA ILE A 89 -0.51 2.19 9.74
C ILE A 89 0.50 2.26 10.88
N ARG A 90 1.78 2.44 10.55
CA ARG A 90 2.87 2.61 11.52
C ARG A 90 3.74 3.80 11.12
N PRO A 91 4.28 4.52 12.11
CA PRO A 91 5.26 5.56 11.82
C PRO A 91 6.52 4.94 11.23
N ARG A 92 7.20 5.72 10.41
CA ARG A 92 8.52 5.43 9.89
C ARG A 92 9.42 6.63 10.14
N ASN A 93 10.60 6.38 10.70
CA ASN A 93 11.62 7.40 10.86
C ASN A 93 12.83 7.06 9.99
N ARG A 94 12.87 7.57 8.76
CA ARG A 94 13.94 7.31 7.79
C ARG A 94 15.35 7.60 8.31
N LYS A 95 15.51 8.49 9.30
CA LYS A 95 16.82 8.82 9.87
C LYS A 95 17.31 7.81 10.90
N GLU A 96 16.36 7.13 11.55
CA GLU A 96 16.62 6.11 12.58
C GLU A 96 16.48 4.69 12.01
N ASP A 97 15.79 4.51 10.89
CA ASP A 97 15.68 3.26 10.13
C ASP A 97 17.03 2.91 9.44
N LEU A 98 18.10 2.86 10.24
CA LEU A 98 19.38 2.30 9.79
C LEU A 98 19.28 0.78 9.59
N ASN A 99 18.12 0.19 9.87
CA ASN A 99 17.90 -1.24 9.85
C ASN A 99 16.64 -1.59 9.05
N SER A 100 16.79 -2.32 7.94
CA SER A 100 15.68 -2.91 7.15
C SER A 100 14.71 -3.73 7.99
N ASN A 101 15.19 -4.23 9.12
CA ASN A 101 14.42 -4.98 10.11
C ASN A 101 13.22 -4.20 10.65
N ASP A 102 13.29 -2.88 10.80
CA ASP A 102 12.19 -2.10 11.38
C ASP A 102 10.97 -2.03 10.45
N LEU A 103 11.21 -1.85 9.14
CA LEU A 103 10.14 -1.91 8.15
C LEU A 103 9.54 -3.32 8.04
N PHE A 104 10.40 -4.34 8.03
CA PHE A 104 9.95 -5.73 7.98
C PHE A 104 9.16 -6.12 9.23
N ASN A 105 9.61 -5.73 10.43
CA ASN A 105 8.90 -5.97 11.69
C ASN A 105 7.56 -5.23 11.74
N SER A 106 7.50 -4.00 11.25
CA SER A 106 6.24 -3.26 11.08
C SER A 106 5.29 -4.00 10.16
N TYR A 107 5.77 -4.47 9.01
CA TYR A 107 4.98 -5.29 8.09
C TYR A 107 4.45 -6.58 8.74
N LYS A 108 5.29 -7.34 9.45
CA LYS A 108 4.88 -8.56 10.18
C LYS A 108 3.79 -8.27 11.20
N SER A 109 3.98 -7.22 12.01
CA SER A 109 3.01 -6.80 13.02
C SER A 109 1.67 -6.41 12.39
N MET A 110 1.67 -5.60 11.33
CA MET A 110 0.46 -5.19 10.62
C MET A 110 -0.23 -6.38 9.95
N ALA A 111 0.53 -7.33 9.37
CA ALA A 111 -0.03 -8.53 8.75
C ALA A 111 -0.81 -9.38 9.75
N LYS A 112 -0.26 -9.57 10.95
CA LYS A 112 -0.94 -10.27 12.05
C LYS A 112 -2.19 -9.53 12.52
N GLU A 113 -2.09 -8.23 12.79
CA GLU A 113 -3.19 -7.37 13.22
C GLU A 113 -4.37 -7.39 12.23
N MET A 114 -4.06 -7.32 10.94
CA MET A 114 -5.07 -7.29 9.87
C MET A 114 -5.60 -8.67 9.47
N ASN A 115 -5.22 -9.72 10.20
CA ASN A 115 -5.64 -11.10 9.96
C ASN A 115 -5.36 -11.57 8.52
N ILE A 116 -4.22 -11.16 7.96
CA ILE A 116 -3.72 -11.73 6.69
C ILE A 116 -2.75 -12.89 6.92
N GLY A 117 -2.43 -13.18 8.17
CA GLY A 117 -1.66 -14.33 8.62
C GLY A 117 -0.35 -13.96 9.30
N GLU A 118 0.38 -14.99 9.70
CA GLU A 118 1.69 -14.88 10.33
C GLU A 118 2.74 -15.53 9.42
N ILE A 119 3.79 -14.78 9.07
CA ILE A 119 4.82 -15.17 8.09
C ILE A 119 5.49 -16.49 8.48
N ASP A 120 5.72 -16.70 9.77
CA ASP A 120 6.43 -17.87 10.29
C ASP A 120 5.53 -19.12 10.41
N LEU A 121 4.21 -18.98 10.26
CA LEU A 121 3.23 -20.04 10.43
C LEU A 121 2.58 -20.54 9.15
N ILE A 122 2.46 -19.70 8.13
CA ILE A 122 1.80 -20.04 6.88
C ILE A 122 2.63 -19.64 5.65
N ASN A 123 2.55 -20.44 4.59
CA ASN A 123 3.39 -20.27 3.40
C ASN A 123 3.07 -19.04 2.54
N LYS A 124 1.88 -18.44 2.68
CA LYS A 124 1.44 -17.27 1.92
C LYS A 124 0.36 -16.50 2.67
N PRO A 125 0.17 -15.21 2.37
CA PRO A 125 -0.94 -14.42 2.91
C PRO A 125 -2.31 -15.03 2.64
N LEU A 126 -3.20 -14.96 3.62
CA LEU A 126 -4.58 -15.47 3.55
C LEU A 126 -5.50 -14.56 2.74
N LYS A 127 -5.17 -13.26 2.68
CA LYS A 127 -5.96 -12.23 1.99
C LYS A 127 -5.08 -11.37 1.11
N PRO A 128 -5.61 -10.86 0.00
CA PRO A 128 -4.95 -9.82 -0.78
C PRO A 128 -4.74 -8.56 0.05
N TYR A 129 -3.66 -7.83 -0.21
CA TYR A 129 -3.37 -6.56 0.46
C TYR A 129 -2.56 -5.62 -0.43
N ASN A 130 -2.59 -4.35 -0.10
CA ASN A 130 -1.68 -3.35 -0.62
C ASN A 130 -0.75 -2.85 0.49
N LEU A 131 0.46 -2.41 0.10
CA LEU A 131 1.32 -1.58 0.93
C LEU A 131 1.51 -0.22 0.28
N LEU A 132 1.55 0.81 1.11
CA LEU A 132 2.01 2.14 0.78
C LEU A 132 3.12 2.50 1.77
N ILE A 133 4.26 2.98 1.27
CA ILE A 133 5.40 3.35 2.11
C ILE A 133 5.90 4.73 1.69
N THR A 134 6.06 5.60 2.68
CA THR A 134 6.64 6.94 2.53
C THR A 134 7.85 7.08 3.45
N SER A 135 8.47 8.25 3.48
CA SER A 135 9.51 8.56 4.46
C SER A 135 8.99 8.73 5.90
N LYS A 136 7.66 8.75 6.12
CA LYS A 136 7.04 9.05 7.41
C LYS A 136 6.19 7.90 7.96
N TRP A 137 5.68 7.04 7.11
CA TRP A 137 4.80 5.95 7.52
C TRP A 137 4.81 4.79 6.51
N ILE A 138 4.42 3.63 6.99
CA ILE A 138 4.04 2.46 6.21
C ILE A 138 2.58 2.12 6.53
N ALA A 139 1.77 1.84 5.51
CA ALA A 139 0.37 1.45 5.64
C ALA A 139 0.10 0.15 4.88
N LEU A 140 -0.63 -0.77 5.54
CA LEU A 140 -1.11 -2.02 4.98
C LEU A 140 -2.63 -1.96 4.89
N ILE A 141 -3.18 -2.32 3.73
CA ILE A 141 -4.59 -2.23 3.40
C ILE A 141 -5.08 -3.60 2.94
N THR A 142 -6.05 -4.19 3.63
CA THR A 142 -6.67 -5.46 3.20
C THR A 142 -7.57 -5.26 1.99
N ARG A 143 -7.63 -6.26 1.11
CA ARG A 143 -8.35 -6.18 -0.16
C ARG A 143 -9.26 -7.39 -0.39
N LYS A 144 -10.32 -7.19 -1.19
CA LYS A 144 -11.20 -8.25 -1.72
C LYS A 144 -11.12 -8.37 -3.23
N THR A 145 -11.15 -7.22 -3.92
CA THR A 145 -11.21 -7.16 -5.39
C THR A 145 -10.46 -5.95 -5.92
N ASP A 146 -10.08 -6.00 -7.20
CA ASP A 146 -9.38 -4.92 -7.88
C ASP A 146 -10.30 -3.91 -8.57
N ARG A 147 -11.65 -4.06 -8.49
CA ARG A 147 -12.58 -3.23 -9.28
C ARG A 147 -13.80 -2.79 -8.50
N SER A 148 -14.16 -1.52 -8.72
CA SER A 148 -15.43 -0.93 -8.30
C SER A 148 -15.87 0.15 -9.29
N ASN A 149 -17.17 0.16 -9.65
CA ASN A 149 -17.79 1.18 -10.49
C ASN A 149 -17.00 1.48 -11.79
N GLY A 150 -16.44 0.45 -12.42
CA GLY A 150 -15.65 0.56 -13.65
C GLY A 150 -14.22 1.08 -13.46
N PHE A 151 -13.82 1.45 -12.24
CA PHE A 151 -12.43 1.76 -11.91
C PHE A 151 -11.64 0.49 -11.60
N SER A 152 -10.37 0.45 -12.03
CA SER A 152 -9.40 -0.51 -11.55
C SER A 152 -8.62 0.11 -10.40
N ILE A 153 -8.71 -0.51 -9.22
CA ILE A 153 -8.16 0.02 -7.98
C ILE A 153 -6.98 -0.84 -7.51
N ASN A 154 -5.84 -0.22 -7.43
CA ASN A 154 -4.63 -0.76 -6.82
C ASN A 154 -4.23 0.10 -5.59
N ALA A 155 -3.02 -0.08 -5.06
CA ALA A 155 -2.54 0.71 -3.93
C ALA A 155 -2.61 2.24 -4.15
N LEU A 156 -2.37 2.72 -5.39
CA LEU A 156 -2.44 4.14 -5.72
C LEU A 156 -3.85 4.72 -5.59
N GLY A 157 -4.92 3.91 -5.76
CA GLY A 157 -6.29 4.35 -5.50
C GLY A 157 -6.49 4.82 -4.06
N PHE A 158 -5.90 4.12 -3.09
CA PHE A 158 -5.92 4.54 -1.68
C PHE A 158 -5.08 5.79 -1.41
N ALA A 159 -4.03 6.01 -2.20
CA ALA A 159 -3.25 7.25 -2.16
C ALA A 159 -3.98 8.46 -2.78
N GLY A 160 -5.11 8.22 -3.48
CA GLY A 160 -5.92 9.26 -4.11
C GLY A 160 -5.74 9.39 -5.63
N TYR A 161 -5.08 8.40 -6.27
CA TYR A 161 -4.90 8.35 -7.73
C TYR A 161 -5.87 7.36 -8.36
N PHE A 162 -6.95 7.84 -8.92
CA PHE A 162 -7.93 7.02 -9.61
C PHE A 162 -7.65 6.99 -11.12
N LEU A 163 -7.44 5.78 -11.64
CA LEU A 163 -7.26 5.58 -13.07
C LEU A 163 -8.62 5.30 -13.72
N GLY A 164 -9.16 6.31 -14.39
CA GLY A 164 -10.41 6.20 -15.13
C GLY A 164 -10.23 5.57 -16.50
N THR A 165 -11.22 4.83 -16.93
CA THR A 165 -11.39 4.29 -18.29
C THR A 165 -12.73 4.77 -18.85
N LYS A 166 -13.02 4.46 -20.11
CA LYS A 166 -14.35 4.73 -20.69
C LYS A 166 -15.52 4.03 -19.95
N ARG A 167 -15.20 3.04 -19.10
CA ARG A 167 -16.19 2.29 -18.32
C ARG A 167 -16.32 2.79 -16.88
N SER A 168 -15.46 3.73 -16.47
CA SER A 168 -15.46 4.24 -15.10
C SER A 168 -16.61 5.22 -14.90
N ASP A 169 -17.37 5.01 -13.83
CA ASP A 169 -18.45 5.91 -13.42
C ASP A 169 -17.86 7.09 -12.64
N VAL A 170 -17.50 8.12 -13.39
CA VAL A 170 -16.90 9.34 -12.83
C VAL A 170 -17.92 10.14 -12.01
N ASP A 171 -19.21 10.03 -12.31
CA ASP A 171 -20.27 10.74 -11.58
C ASP A 171 -20.40 10.22 -10.15
N ILE A 172 -20.22 8.91 -9.93
CA ILE A 172 -20.15 8.33 -8.58
C ILE A 172 -18.95 8.90 -7.81
N LEU A 173 -17.79 9.00 -8.45
CA LEU A 173 -16.60 9.56 -7.79
C LEU A 173 -16.80 11.03 -7.41
N ILE A 174 -17.38 11.84 -8.31
CA ILE A 174 -17.65 13.26 -8.07
C ILE A 174 -18.72 13.45 -6.99
N LYS A 175 -19.81 12.67 -7.05
CA LYS A 175 -20.97 12.85 -6.17
C LYS A 175 -20.74 12.32 -4.75
N PHE A 176 -20.07 11.18 -4.61
CA PHE A 176 -19.95 10.47 -3.34
C PHE A 176 -18.52 10.39 -2.79
N GLY A 177 -17.55 10.92 -3.56
CA GLY A 177 -16.14 10.90 -3.16
C GLY A 177 -15.45 9.54 -3.32
N PRO A 178 -14.14 9.49 -3.06
CA PRO A 178 -13.33 8.29 -3.22
C PRO A 178 -13.71 7.16 -2.27
N GLU A 179 -14.21 7.47 -1.07
CA GLU A 179 -14.58 6.46 -0.05
C GLU A 179 -15.61 5.47 -0.57
N ARG A 180 -16.57 5.94 -1.36
CA ARG A 180 -17.62 5.10 -1.94
C ARG A 180 -17.04 4.00 -2.84
N ILE A 181 -16.01 4.33 -3.63
CA ILE A 181 -15.34 3.39 -4.54
C ILE A 181 -14.40 2.47 -3.76
N LEU A 182 -13.64 3.03 -2.81
CA LEU A 182 -12.66 2.28 -2.03
C LEU A 182 -13.29 1.26 -1.09
N LYS A 183 -14.48 1.54 -0.55
CA LYS A 183 -15.25 0.62 0.29
C LYS A 183 -15.58 -0.70 -0.41
N ASP A 184 -15.88 -0.66 -1.69
CA ASP A 184 -16.28 -1.86 -2.43
C ASP A 184 -15.12 -2.85 -2.66
N VAL A 185 -13.87 -2.40 -2.52
CA VAL A 185 -12.68 -3.20 -2.83
C VAL A 185 -11.90 -3.72 -1.62
N ILE A 186 -12.38 -3.41 -0.40
CA ILE A 186 -11.80 -3.85 0.89
C ILE A 186 -12.66 -4.89 1.59
#